data_1cb815ea263ce55a81043a3d7e08b081
#
_entry.id   1cb815ea263ce55a81043a3d7e08b081
#
_cell.length_a   1.000
_cell.length_b   1.000
_cell.length_c   1.000
_cell.angle_alpha   90.00
_cell.angle_beta   90.00
_cell.angle_gamma   90.00
#
_symmetry.space_group_name_H-M   'P 1'
#
loop_
_entity.id
_entity.type
_entity.pdbx_description
1 polymer ?
#
loop_
_entity_poly.entity_id
_entity_poly.type
_entity_poly.pdbx_seq_one_letter_code
_entity_poly.pdbx_strand_id
1 'polypeptide(L)'
;MDIGFDRTTDDTLVIRIGGNWNIREGLAPTEELENRLGTKPLPSRIAFDTTTLGDWDSSLLVFLSKLTAFCTAKSIEVAKKGLPEGVARLLQLAGAVAEKKGTGKERFRPAFLSRVGEAALELSQSTGEMIAFIGEASLSFTRLVRGKAKFNRSDLALLIQECGAQALPIISLISLLVGLILAFVGAVELRLFGAQIYVADLVGIGMAREMGAMMTAIVMAGRTGAAFAAQLGTMEVNEEIDALKTLGISPMDFLVMPRMLALILMLPLLCIYSDLMGILGGGIVGVGLLGISPIHFFNETKAALNLMQFLPGLIKAVVFGVMVALSGCLRGMQCKRSASAVGESATSAVVTAIVAIIVSDALLTLIFDRIGI
;
A
#
# COMPACT_ATOMS: atom_id res chain seq x y z
N MET A 1 37.51 18.38 1.19
CA MET A 1 38.01 18.04 -0.16
C MET A 1 38.72 19.25 -0.74
N ASP A 2 39.98 19.11 -1.15
CA ASP A 2 40.75 20.19 -1.76
C ASP A 2 41.37 19.67 -3.07
N ILE A 3 41.21 20.42 -4.17
CA ILE A 3 41.72 20.04 -5.48
C ILE A 3 42.50 21.20 -6.05
N GLY A 4 43.82 21.00 -6.19
CA GLY A 4 44.73 21.98 -6.81
C GLY A 4 45.17 21.51 -8.20
N PHE A 5 45.43 22.46 -9.09
CA PHE A 5 45.92 22.20 -10.43
C PHE A 5 47.20 22.99 -10.69
N ASP A 6 48.29 22.28 -10.95
CA ASP A 6 49.56 22.87 -11.31
C ASP A 6 50.05 22.35 -12.69
N ARG A 7 50.47 23.22 -13.56
CA ARG A 7 51.01 22.86 -14.85
C ARG A 7 52.53 22.95 -14.88
N THR A 8 53.19 21.85 -15.12
CA THR A 8 54.63 21.76 -15.21
C THR A 8 55.13 22.14 -16.63
N THR A 9 56.39 22.58 -16.74
CA THR A 9 57.01 22.97 -18.02
C THR A 9 56.99 21.91 -19.11
N ASP A 10 56.79 20.63 -18.76
CA ASP A 10 56.74 19.48 -19.67
C ASP A 10 55.32 19.12 -20.18
N ASP A 11 54.41 20.09 -20.22
CA ASP A 11 53.01 19.92 -20.63
C ASP A 11 52.22 18.86 -19.81
N THR A 12 52.68 18.58 -18.56
CA THR A 12 52.05 17.68 -17.62
C THR A 12 51.22 18.48 -16.62
N LEU A 13 49.93 18.12 -16.48
CA LEU A 13 49.06 18.68 -15.47
C LEU A 13 49.13 17.82 -14.19
N VAL A 14 49.60 18.40 -13.09
CA VAL A 14 49.62 17.74 -11.79
C VAL A 14 48.35 18.12 -11.04
N ILE A 15 47.55 17.13 -10.69
CA ILE A 15 46.34 17.29 -9.90
C ILE A 15 46.68 16.95 -8.45
N ARG A 16 46.69 17.97 -7.59
CA ARG A 16 46.84 17.78 -6.15
C ARG A 16 45.50 17.44 -5.54
N ILE A 17 45.48 16.34 -4.79
CA ILE A 17 44.27 15.84 -4.12
C ILE A 17 44.60 15.88 -2.61
N GLY A 18 43.91 16.78 -1.88
CA GLY A 18 44.14 17.00 -0.45
C GLY A 18 42.86 16.91 0.36
N GLY A 19 43.05 16.83 1.71
CA GLY A 19 41.96 16.76 2.67
C GLY A 19 41.26 15.40 2.74
N ASN A 20 40.13 15.33 3.45
CA ASN A 20 39.35 14.11 3.61
C ASN A 20 38.38 13.95 2.46
N TRP A 21 38.37 12.75 1.85
CA TRP A 21 37.49 12.38 0.75
C TRP A 21 36.46 11.36 1.20
N ASN A 22 35.35 11.88 1.80
CA ASN A 22 34.31 11.06 2.37
C ASN A 22 32.96 11.41 1.71
N ILE A 23 32.15 10.40 1.38
CA ILE A 23 30.85 10.56 0.72
C ILE A 23 29.89 11.46 1.49
N ARG A 24 30.09 11.58 2.81
CA ARG A 24 29.30 12.46 3.68
C ARG A 24 29.57 13.95 3.47
N GLU A 25 30.75 14.32 2.93
CA GLU A 25 31.14 15.69 2.63
C GLU A 25 30.71 16.12 1.21
N GLY A 26 30.05 15.26 0.47
CA GLY A 26 29.57 15.50 -0.90
C GLY A 26 30.51 14.89 -1.97
N LEU A 27 30.07 14.94 -3.23
CA LEU A 27 30.89 14.52 -4.38
C LEU A 27 31.61 15.73 -4.94
N ALA A 28 32.92 15.57 -5.25
CA ALA A 28 33.68 16.62 -5.89
C ALA A 28 33.04 17.09 -7.21
N PRO A 29 32.96 18.40 -7.47
CA PRO A 29 32.34 18.92 -8.68
C PRO A 29 33.17 18.53 -9.93
N THR A 30 32.72 17.56 -10.66
CA THR A 30 33.34 17.06 -11.91
C THR A 30 33.19 18.08 -13.04
N GLU A 31 32.18 18.95 -13.00
CA GLU A 31 31.91 19.97 -14.04
C GLU A 31 33.03 21.04 -14.08
N GLU A 32 33.58 21.44 -12.95
CA GLU A 32 34.66 22.43 -12.88
C GLU A 32 35.96 21.86 -13.48
N LEU A 33 36.18 20.56 -13.31
CA LEU A 33 37.31 19.82 -13.84
C LEU A 33 37.16 19.61 -15.36
N GLU A 34 36.00 19.29 -15.83
CA GLU A 34 35.69 19.16 -17.27
C GLU A 34 35.84 20.48 -18.00
N ASN A 35 35.45 21.60 -17.39
CA ASN A 35 35.58 22.93 -17.94
C ASN A 35 37.07 23.36 -18.02
N ARG A 36 37.87 23.06 -16.99
CA ARG A 36 39.32 23.39 -16.98
C ARG A 36 40.15 22.48 -17.91
N LEU A 37 39.81 21.21 -18.01
CA LEU A 37 40.44 20.28 -18.93
C LEU A 37 39.94 20.46 -20.41
N GLY A 38 38.80 21.14 -20.59
CA GLY A 38 38.26 21.48 -21.92
C GLY A 38 38.87 22.74 -22.57
N THR A 39 39.62 23.59 -21.81
CA THR A 39 40.29 24.80 -22.34
C THR A 39 41.59 24.42 -23.04
N LYS A 40 41.74 24.82 -24.29
CA LYS A 40 42.97 24.63 -25.07
C LYS A 40 44.12 25.52 -24.59
N PRO A 41 45.36 25.02 -24.54
CA PRO A 41 45.85 23.75 -25.01
C PRO A 41 45.66 22.60 -24.02
N LEU A 42 45.19 21.42 -24.52
CA LEU A 42 45.01 20.22 -23.73
C LEU A 42 46.37 19.70 -23.21
N PRO A 43 46.47 19.25 -21.95
CA PRO A 43 47.70 18.66 -21.43
C PRO A 43 47.94 17.30 -22.09
N SER A 44 49.17 16.97 -22.43
CA SER A 44 49.52 15.65 -22.98
C SER A 44 49.50 14.55 -21.92
N ARG A 45 49.75 14.91 -20.64
CA ARG A 45 49.84 13.96 -19.52
C ARG A 45 49.23 14.51 -18.27
N ILE A 46 48.62 13.65 -17.46
CA ILE A 46 48.12 13.97 -16.11
C ILE A 46 48.89 13.14 -15.07
N ALA A 47 49.34 13.77 -14.02
CA ALA A 47 49.96 13.15 -12.85
C ALA A 47 49.21 13.54 -11.58
N PHE A 48 49.31 12.75 -10.55
CA PHE A 48 48.65 13.00 -9.24
C PHE A 48 49.63 13.25 -8.15
N ASP A 49 49.30 14.19 -7.26
CA ASP A 49 49.99 14.42 -6.00
C ASP A 49 48.97 14.26 -4.86
N THR A 50 49.21 13.24 -4.02
CA THR A 50 48.33 12.89 -2.89
C THR A 50 49.04 13.03 -1.54
N THR A 51 50.09 13.84 -1.46
CA THR A 51 50.88 14.02 -0.23
C THR A 51 50.06 14.62 0.92
N THR A 52 49.02 15.38 0.62
CA THR A 52 48.12 16.00 1.59
C THR A 52 46.75 15.26 1.70
N LEU A 53 46.64 14.07 1.14
CA LEU A 53 45.40 13.25 1.19
C LEU A 53 45.23 12.65 2.60
N GLY A 54 44.10 12.92 3.25
CA GLY A 54 43.71 12.33 4.52
C GLY A 54 42.92 10.99 4.32
N ASP A 55 41.86 10.84 5.09
CA ASP A 55 40.98 9.67 4.96
C ASP A 55 40.20 9.71 3.66
N TRP A 56 40.09 8.57 2.99
CA TRP A 56 39.37 8.43 1.71
C TRP A 56 38.45 7.21 1.67
N ASP A 57 37.37 7.33 0.91
CA ASP A 57 36.40 6.26 0.65
C ASP A 57 36.10 6.09 -0.86
N SER A 58 34.97 5.46 -1.19
CA SER A 58 34.53 5.26 -2.57
C SER A 58 34.31 6.55 -3.36
N SER A 59 34.16 7.71 -2.73
CA SER A 59 34.01 9.01 -3.41
C SER A 59 35.22 9.38 -4.22
N LEU A 60 36.45 9.15 -3.69
CA LEU A 60 37.70 9.34 -4.40
C LEU A 60 37.81 8.41 -5.62
N LEU A 61 37.40 7.13 -5.47
CA LEU A 61 37.46 6.16 -6.57
C LEU A 61 36.49 6.52 -7.70
N VAL A 62 35.27 7.00 -7.36
CA VAL A 62 34.29 7.46 -8.36
C VAL A 62 34.81 8.67 -9.12
N PHE A 63 35.42 9.64 -8.41
CA PHE A 63 36.03 10.81 -9.02
C PHE A 63 37.16 10.44 -9.99
N LEU A 64 38.12 9.60 -9.54
CA LEU A 64 39.26 9.17 -10.36
C LEU A 64 38.84 8.29 -11.53
N SER A 65 37.80 7.46 -11.39
CA SER A 65 37.23 6.66 -12.47
C SER A 65 36.64 7.53 -13.57
N LYS A 66 35.82 8.55 -13.20
CA LYS A 66 35.27 9.52 -14.15
C LYS A 66 36.36 10.31 -14.87
N LEU A 67 37.36 10.78 -14.10
CA LEU A 67 38.51 11.49 -14.67
C LEU A 67 39.29 10.64 -15.65
N THR A 68 39.57 9.37 -15.30
CA THR A 68 40.29 8.44 -16.18
C THR A 68 39.51 8.16 -17.46
N ALA A 69 38.17 7.98 -17.36
CA ALA A 69 37.28 7.80 -18.51
C ALA A 69 37.31 9.04 -19.44
N PHE A 70 37.24 10.25 -18.85
CA PHE A 70 37.34 11.50 -19.63
C PHE A 70 38.69 11.65 -20.34
N CYS A 71 39.79 11.35 -19.63
CA CYS A 71 41.15 11.41 -20.22
C CYS A 71 41.34 10.41 -21.36
N THR A 72 40.82 9.19 -21.20
CA THR A 72 40.85 8.16 -22.23
C THR A 72 40.06 8.60 -23.50
N ALA A 73 38.88 9.24 -23.29
CA ALA A 73 38.10 9.78 -24.42
C ALA A 73 38.78 10.92 -25.16
N LYS A 74 39.70 11.66 -24.50
CA LYS A 74 40.48 12.78 -25.09
C LYS A 74 41.90 12.38 -25.49
N SER A 75 42.28 11.10 -25.38
CA SER A 75 43.62 10.58 -25.67
C SER A 75 44.75 11.22 -24.81
N ILE A 76 44.42 11.56 -23.54
CA ILE A 76 45.36 12.11 -22.56
C ILE A 76 45.92 10.95 -21.73
N GLU A 77 47.27 10.89 -21.62
CA GLU A 77 47.93 9.86 -20.82
C GLU A 77 47.77 10.13 -19.30
N VAL A 78 47.28 9.14 -18.56
CA VAL A 78 47.10 9.23 -17.12
C VAL A 78 48.23 8.48 -16.39
N ALA A 79 49.13 9.20 -15.76
CA ALA A 79 50.19 8.59 -14.95
C ALA A 79 49.62 8.25 -13.54
N LYS A 80 49.51 6.95 -13.25
CA LYS A 80 49.02 6.46 -11.93
C LYS A 80 50.04 6.62 -10.80
N LYS A 81 51.27 7.13 -11.10
CA LYS A 81 52.28 7.45 -10.10
C LYS A 81 51.79 8.62 -9.24
N GLY A 82 51.90 8.50 -7.89
CA GLY A 82 51.44 9.51 -6.94
C GLY A 82 50.10 9.20 -6.29
N LEU A 83 49.38 8.14 -6.71
CA LEU A 83 48.19 7.65 -6.01
C LEU A 83 48.57 6.63 -4.92
N PRO A 84 47.82 6.57 -3.80
CA PRO A 84 47.98 5.52 -2.79
C PRO A 84 47.85 4.13 -3.43
N GLU A 85 48.66 3.16 -2.99
CA GLU A 85 48.74 1.83 -3.58
C GLU A 85 47.36 1.11 -3.65
N GLY A 86 46.52 1.28 -2.61
CA GLY A 86 45.15 0.76 -2.57
C GLY A 86 44.24 1.36 -3.64
N VAL A 87 44.33 2.68 -3.85
CA VAL A 87 43.52 3.39 -4.88
C VAL A 87 43.94 2.97 -6.30
N ALA A 88 45.26 2.92 -6.53
CA ALA A 88 45.82 2.53 -7.84
C ALA A 88 45.40 1.08 -8.22
N ARG A 89 45.42 0.17 -7.24
CA ARG A 89 45.00 -1.24 -7.42
C ARG A 89 43.49 -1.37 -7.70
N LEU A 90 42.66 -0.64 -6.98
CA LEU A 90 41.21 -0.63 -7.19
C LEU A 90 40.84 -0.02 -8.56
N LEU A 91 41.49 1.06 -8.98
CA LEU A 91 41.31 1.64 -10.32
C LEU A 91 41.76 0.68 -11.43
N GLN A 92 42.82 -0.10 -11.20
CA GLN A 92 43.26 -1.10 -12.15
C GLN A 92 42.25 -2.24 -12.29
N LEU A 93 41.65 -2.69 -11.16
CA LEU A 93 40.60 -3.69 -11.15
C LEU A 93 39.30 -3.16 -11.83
N ALA A 94 38.92 -1.93 -11.56
CA ALA A 94 37.76 -1.30 -12.20
C ALA A 94 37.94 -1.15 -13.72
N GLY A 95 39.17 -0.88 -14.19
CA GLY A 95 39.48 -0.77 -15.60
C GLY A 95 39.77 -2.12 -16.29
N ALA A 96 39.96 -3.22 -15.55
CA ALA A 96 40.25 -4.54 -16.10
C ALA A 96 39.07 -5.19 -16.85
N VAL A 97 37.84 -4.79 -16.49
CA VAL A 97 36.61 -5.21 -17.18
C VAL A 97 36.19 -4.07 -18.10
N ALA A 98 36.35 -4.27 -19.41
CA ALA A 98 35.87 -3.31 -20.39
C ALA A 98 34.33 -3.14 -20.25
N GLU A 99 33.89 -1.90 -20.06
CA GLU A 99 32.45 -1.59 -20.10
C GLU A 99 31.87 -2.07 -21.43
N LYS A 100 30.92 -3.01 -21.36
CA LYS A 100 30.24 -3.49 -22.55
C LYS A 100 29.44 -2.33 -23.13
N LYS A 101 29.87 -1.77 -24.23
CA LYS A 101 29.16 -0.67 -24.92
C LYS A 101 27.69 -1.06 -25.07
N GLY A 102 26.79 -0.30 -24.46
CA GLY A 102 25.34 -0.54 -24.49
C GLY A 102 24.69 -0.96 -23.17
N THR A 103 25.47 -1.11 -22.05
CA THR A 103 24.89 -1.35 -20.72
C THR A 103 24.61 -0.09 -19.91
N GLY A 104 25.02 1.09 -20.39
CA GLY A 104 24.52 2.35 -19.85
C GLY A 104 23.01 2.36 -19.97
N LYS A 105 22.28 2.46 -18.85
CA LYS A 105 20.85 2.76 -18.87
C LYS A 105 20.67 4.10 -19.59
N GLU A 106 20.61 4.09 -20.94
CA GLU A 106 19.96 5.18 -21.62
C GLU A 106 18.56 5.27 -20.99
N ARG A 107 18.27 6.39 -20.34
CA ARG A 107 16.92 6.73 -19.91
C ARG A 107 16.08 6.96 -21.16
N PHE A 108 15.78 5.86 -21.87
CA PHE A 108 14.74 5.86 -22.87
C PHE A 108 13.47 6.27 -22.12
N ARG A 109 13.01 7.49 -22.37
CA ARG A 109 11.65 7.86 -21.98
C ARG A 109 10.75 7.05 -22.89
N PRO A 110 10.05 6.02 -22.37
CA PRO A 110 9.20 5.20 -23.22
C PRO A 110 8.19 6.10 -23.93
N ALA A 111 7.96 5.90 -25.21
CA ALA A 111 6.98 6.63 -25.99
C ALA A 111 5.60 6.53 -25.30
N PHE A 112 4.76 7.57 -25.43
CA PHE A 112 3.45 7.61 -24.79
C PHE A 112 2.62 6.33 -25.06
N LEU A 113 2.64 5.84 -26.30
CA LEU A 113 1.98 4.59 -26.68
C LEU A 113 2.54 3.35 -25.96
N SER A 114 3.86 3.28 -25.73
CA SER A 114 4.47 2.19 -24.97
C SER A 114 3.99 2.18 -23.51
N ARG A 115 3.91 3.36 -22.86
CA ARG A 115 3.40 3.50 -21.49
C ARG A 115 1.94 3.09 -21.39
N VAL A 116 1.11 3.48 -22.36
CA VAL A 116 -0.31 3.09 -22.41
C VAL A 116 -0.43 1.58 -22.65
N GLY A 117 0.38 1.02 -23.54
CA GLY A 117 0.40 -0.42 -23.78
C GLY A 117 0.85 -1.23 -22.56
N GLU A 118 1.92 -0.81 -21.88
CA GLU A 118 2.39 -1.45 -20.64
C GLU A 118 1.31 -1.39 -19.56
N ALA A 119 0.68 -0.21 -19.33
CA ALA A 119 -0.40 -0.07 -18.36
C ALA A 119 -1.63 -0.95 -18.69
N ALA A 120 -1.97 -1.08 -19.98
CA ALA A 120 -3.06 -1.95 -20.42
C ALA A 120 -2.76 -3.43 -20.21
N LEU A 121 -1.51 -3.85 -20.46
CA LEU A 121 -1.06 -5.22 -20.21
C LEU A 121 -1.02 -5.54 -18.71
N GLU A 122 -0.50 -4.63 -17.88
CA GLU A 122 -0.50 -4.78 -16.42
C GLU A 122 -1.94 -4.88 -15.87
N LEU A 123 -2.85 -4.05 -16.37
CA LEU A 123 -4.26 -4.10 -15.99
C LEU A 123 -4.91 -5.43 -16.39
N SER A 124 -4.64 -5.92 -17.60
CA SER A 124 -5.15 -7.20 -18.09
C SER A 124 -4.63 -8.37 -17.25
N GLN A 125 -3.34 -8.41 -16.92
CA GLN A 125 -2.74 -9.43 -16.07
C GLN A 125 -3.33 -9.39 -14.65
N SER A 126 -3.37 -8.21 -14.03
CA SER A 126 -3.95 -8.04 -12.69
C SER A 126 -5.43 -8.46 -12.64
N THR A 127 -6.20 -8.16 -13.69
CA THR A 127 -7.60 -8.58 -13.79
C THR A 127 -7.70 -10.10 -13.95
N GLY A 128 -6.84 -10.71 -14.76
CA GLY A 128 -6.78 -12.16 -14.94
C GLY A 128 -6.45 -12.90 -13.64
N GLU A 129 -5.46 -12.41 -12.89
CA GLU A 129 -5.10 -12.95 -11.57
C GLU A 129 -6.23 -12.83 -10.55
N MET A 130 -6.94 -11.69 -10.55
CA MET A 130 -8.08 -11.48 -9.67
C MET A 130 -9.23 -12.45 -9.98
N ILE A 131 -9.53 -12.65 -11.26
CA ILE A 131 -10.59 -13.60 -11.69
C ILE A 131 -10.18 -15.03 -11.33
N ALA A 132 -8.93 -15.42 -11.55
CA ALA A 132 -8.41 -16.73 -11.17
C ALA A 132 -8.52 -16.96 -9.65
N PHE A 133 -8.13 -15.96 -8.85
CA PHE A 133 -8.24 -16.02 -7.39
C PHE A 133 -9.69 -16.17 -6.91
N ILE A 134 -10.63 -15.41 -7.49
CA ILE A 134 -12.06 -15.53 -7.19
C ILE A 134 -12.57 -16.92 -7.58
N GLY A 135 -12.12 -17.46 -8.73
CA GLY A 135 -12.44 -18.80 -9.17
C GLY A 135 -11.95 -19.87 -8.19
N GLU A 136 -10.70 -19.79 -7.74
CA GLU A 136 -10.14 -20.70 -6.75
C GLU A 136 -10.84 -20.58 -5.39
N ALA A 137 -11.17 -19.37 -4.93
CA ALA A 137 -11.94 -19.14 -3.72
C ALA A 137 -13.34 -19.77 -3.80
N SER A 138 -14.00 -19.64 -4.96
CA SER A 138 -15.32 -20.24 -5.20
C SER A 138 -15.25 -21.77 -5.19
N LEU A 139 -14.22 -22.36 -5.80
CA LEU A 139 -13.99 -23.80 -5.76
C LEU A 139 -13.68 -24.29 -4.33
N SER A 140 -12.90 -23.54 -3.58
CA SER A 140 -12.61 -23.81 -2.18
C SER A 140 -13.86 -23.75 -1.31
N PHE A 141 -14.72 -22.75 -1.55
CA PHE A 141 -16.01 -22.62 -0.87
C PHE A 141 -16.93 -23.82 -1.19
N THR A 142 -16.96 -24.29 -2.42
CA THR A 142 -17.74 -25.50 -2.78
C THR A 142 -17.20 -26.77 -2.10
N ARG A 143 -15.87 -26.89 -1.94
CA ARG A 143 -15.24 -27.96 -1.15
C ARG A 143 -15.62 -27.87 0.33
N LEU A 144 -15.69 -26.65 0.87
CA LEU A 144 -16.15 -26.42 2.22
C LEU A 144 -17.58 -26.90 2.46
N VAL A 145 -18.53 -26.48 1.60
CA VAL A 145 -19.94 -26.87 1.69
C VAL A 145 -20.10 -28.39 1.59
N ARG A 146 -19.24 -29.07 0.82
CA ARG A 146 -19.19 -30.53 0.73
C ARG A 146 -18.45 -31.23 1.87
N GLY A 147 -17.99 -30.48 2.88
CA GLY A 147 -17.26 -31.01 4.04
C GLY A 147 -15.86 -31.54 3.74
N LYS A 148 -15.27 -31.18 2.59
CA LYS A 148 -13.95 -31.63 2.14
C LYS A 148 -12.82 -30.61 2.39
N ALA A 149 -13.13 -29.40 2.83
CA ALA A 149 -12.13 -28.39 3.14
C ALA A 149 -11.34 -28.77 4.41
N LYS A 150 -10.03 -28.67 4.32
CA LYS A 150 -9.11 -28.99 5.44
C LYS A 150 -8.55 -27.68 6.01
N PHE A 151 -9.15 -27.16 7.07
CA PHE A 151 -8.63 -26.04 7.84
C PHE A 151 -8.70 -26.32 9.33
N ASN A 152 -7.91 -25.61 10.12
CA ASN A 152 -7.88 -25.77 11.57
C ASN A 152 -9.04 -24.98 12.21
N ARG A 153 -9.90 -25.64 12.98
CA ARG A 153 -11.03 -25.00 13.67
C ARG A 153 -10.58 -24.02 14.75
N SER A 154 -9.41 -24.27 15.36
CA SER A 154 -8.81 -23.37 16.35
C SER A 154 -8.46 -22.02 15.73
N ASP A 155 -7.89 -22.04 14.52
CA ASP A 155 -7.52 -20.83 13.80
C ASP A 155 -8.75 -20.01 13.38
N LEU A 156 -9.82 -20.69 12.95
CA LEU A 156 -11.09 -20.02 12.68
C LEU A 156 -11.65 -19.33 13.92
N ALA A 157 -11.59 -19.97 15.11
CA ALA A 157 -12.05 -19.37 16.34
C ALA A 157 -11.24 -18.13 16.74
N LEU A 158 -9.92 -18.17 16.56
CA LEU A 158 -9.06 -16.99 16.74
C LEU A 158 -9.41 -15.87 15.78
N LEU A 159 -9.58 -16.17 14.48
CA LEU A 159 -9.98 -15.19 13.48
C LEU A 159 -11.35 -14.56 13.77
N ILE A 160 -12.32 -15.35 14.26
CA ILE A 160 -13.62 -14.84 14.71
C ILE A 160 -13.45 -13.87 15.89
N GLN A 161 -12.60 -14.19 16.85
CA GLN A 161 -12.31 -13.31 17.98
C GLN A 161 -11.63 -12.01 17.51
N GLU A 162 -10.66 -12.10 16.64
CA GLU A 162 -9.96 -10.93 16.08
C GLU A 162 -10.88 -10.05 15.24
N CYS A 163 -11.67 -10.64 14.34
CA CYS A 163 -12.60 -9.90 13.47
C CYS A 163 -13.81 -9.35 14.24
N GLY A 164 -14.24 -10.03 15.31
CA GLY A 164 -15.43 -9.67 16.09
C GLY A 164 -15.10 -8.83 17.31
N ALA A 165 -14.79 -9.49 18.43
CA ALA A 165 -14.68 -8.84 19.74
C ALA A 165 -13.67 -7.70 19.77
N GLN A 166 -12.52 -7.87 19.13
CA GLN A 166 -11.48 -6.83 19.09
C GLN A 166 -11.84 -5.64 18.16
N ALA A 167 -12.84 -5.77 17.29
CA ALA A 167 -13.31 -4.67 16.45
C ALA A 167 -14.39 -3.82 17.13
N LEU A 168 -15.05 -4.31 18.17
CA LEU A 168 -16.16 -3.61 18.85
C LEU A 168 -15.83 -2.18 19.28
N PRO A 169 -14.67 -1.88 19.93
CA PRO A 169 -14.42 -0.53 20.42
C PRO A 169 -14.38 0.52 19.29
N ILE A 170 -13.72 0.21 18.18
CA ILE A 170 -13.62 1.15 17.06
C ILE A 170 -14.96 1.28 16.32
N ILE A 171 -15.69 0.18 16.14
CA ILE A 171 -17.02 0.19 15.52
C ILE A 171 -18.00 0.98 16.38
N SER A 172 -17.98 0.80 17.72
CA SER A 172 -18.81 1.56 18.63
C SER A 172 -18.61 3.07 18.47
N LEU A 173 -17.35 3.50 18.48
CA LEU A 173 -17.02 4.92 18.37
C LEU A 173 -17.47 5.50 17.02
N ILE A 174 -17.10 4.83 15.92
CA ILE A 174 -17.40 5.33 14.58
C ILE A 174 -18.90 5.33 14.31
N SER A 175 -19.61 4.25 14.66
CA SER A 175 -21.06 4.16 14.43
C SER A 175 -21.84 5.17 15.24
N LEU A 176 -21.45 5.39 16.49
CA LEU A 176 -22.05 6.41 17.35
C LEU A 176 -21.87 7.80 16.76
N LEU A 177 -20.66 8.13 16.29
CA LEU A 177 -20.37 9.42 15.66
C LEU A 177 -21.12 9.60 14.34
N VAL A 178 -21.21 8.55 13.52
CA VAL A 178 -21.97 8.59 12.24
C VAL A 178 -23.45 8.84 12.52
N GLY A 179 -24.05 8.13 13.48
CA GLY A 179 -25.44 8.35 13.87
C GLY A 179 -25.68 9.76 14.42
N LEU A 180 -24.74 10.28 15.22
CA LEU A 180 -24.77 11.64 15.74
C LEU A 180 -24.72 12.69 14.60
N ILE A 181 -23.81 12.51 13.64
CA ILE A 181 -23.66 13.39 12.47
C ILE A 181 -24.93 13.35 11.62
N LEU A 182 -25.45 12.15 11.32
CA LEU A 182 -26.64 11.98 10.50
C LEU A 182 -27.87 12.65 11.17
N ALA A 183 -28.03 12.48 12.48
CA ALA A 183 -29.07 13.14 13.24
C ALA A 183 -28.91 14.66 13.23
N PHE A 184 -27.69 15.17 13.40
CA PHE A 184 -27.44 16.61 13.41
C PHE A 184 -27.75 17.25 12.05
N VAL A 185 -27.27 16.65 10.94
CA VAL A 185 -27.55 17.12 9.58
C VAL A 185 -29.05 17.05 9.28
N GLY A 186 -29.70 15.92 9.60
CA GLY A 186 -31.15 15.77 9.44
C GLY A 186 -31.94 16.76 10.30
N ALA A 187 -31.49 17.06 11.52
CA ALA A 187 -32.12 18.04 12.39
C ALA A 187 -32.14 19.45 11.83
N VAL A 188 -31.05 19.88 11.18
CA VAL A 188 -30.95 21.20 10.56
C VAL A 188 -32.01 21.35 9.45
N GLU A 189 -32.15 20.37 8.60
CA GLU A 189 -33.11 20.39 7.48
C GLU A 189 -34.55 20.23 7.96
N LEU A 190 -34.84 19.25 8.81
CA LEU A 190 -36.20 18.96 9.27
C LEU A 190 -36.76 20.04 10.20
N ARG A 191 -35.88 20.81 10.85
CA ARG A 191 -36.30 21.95 11.70
C ARG A 191 -36.96 23.04 10.90
N LEU A 192 -36.58 23.27 9.64
CA LEU A 192 -37.17 24.26 8.76
C LEU A 192 -38.66 23.97 8.47
N PHE A 193 -39.02 22.69 8.52
CA PHE A 193 -40.40 22.24 8.24
C PHE A 193 -41.20 21.91 9.52
N GLY A 194 -40.62 22.13 10.70
CA GLY A 194 -41.30 21.76 11.97
C GLY A 194 -41.38 20.23 12.15
N ALA A 195 -40.68 19.43 11.37
CA ALA A 195 -40.75 17.97 11.29
C ALA A 195 -39.63 17.26 12.05
N GLN A 196 -39.16 17.83 13.15
CA GLN A 196 -37.97 17.41 13.89
C GLN A 196 -38.02 15.96 14.39
N ILE A 197 -39.20 15.42 14.68
CA ILE A 197 -39.37 14.05 15.17
C ILE A 197 -38.88 12.99 14.16
N TYR A 198 -39.03 13.28 12.85
CA TYR A 198 -38.60 12.38 11.77
C TYR A 198 -37.08 12.22 11.64
N VAL A 199 -36.29 12.94 12.47
CA VAL A 199 -34.88 12.64 12.64
C VAL A 199 -34.67 11.21 13.15
N ALA A 200 -35.58 10.70 13.98
CA ALA A 200 -35.53 9.33 14.47
C ALA A 200 -35.68 8.29 13.33
N ASP A 201 -36.59 8.56 12.39
CA ASP A 201 -36.81 7.70 11.22
C ASP A 201 -35.60 7.76 10.27
N LEU A 202 -35.09 8.97 10.00
CA LEU A 202 -33.95 9.18 9.13
C LEU A 202 -32.71 8.41 9.62
N VAL A 203 -32.40 8.54 10.92
CA VAL A 203 -31.26 7.83 11.53
C VAL A 203 -31.50 6.33 11.56
N GLY A 204 -32.69 5.91 11.99
CA GLY A 204 -33.02 4.49 12.12
C GLY A 204 -32.94 3.76 10.77
N ILE A 205 -33.64 4.27 9.76
CA ILE A 205 -33.65 3.69 8.41
C ILE A 205 -32.30 3.83 7.72
N GLY A 206 -31.66 5.01 7.84
CA GLY A 206 -30.36 5.26 7.25
C GLY A 206 -29.26 4.35 7.78
N MET A 207 -29.26 4.07 9.10
CA MET A 207 -28.33 3.12 9.70
C MET A 207 -28.64 1.69 9.24
N ALA A 208 -29.87 1.23 9.41
CA ALA A 208 -30.24 -0.16 9.14
C ALA A 208 -30.09 -0.58 7.67
N ARG A 209 -30.35 0.31 6.71
CA ARG A 209 -30.32 -0.01 5.27
C ARG A 209 -28.94 0.19 4.64
N GLU A 210 -28.18 1.20 5.08
CA GLU A 210 -26.97 1.66 4.37
C GLU A 210 -25.76 1.84 5.30
N MET A 211 -25.86 2.80 6.22
CA MET A 211 -24.68 3.31 6.95
C MET A 211 -24.05 2.27 7.86
N GLY A 212 -24.87 1.43 8.54
CA GLY A 212 -24.36 0.40 9.42
C GLY A 212 -23.48 -0.62 8.67
N ALA A 213 -23.95 -1.15 7.56
CA ALA A 213 -23.21 -2.11 6.75
C ALA A 213 -21.95 -1.48 6.11
N MET A 214 -22.12 -0.31 5.47
CA MET A 214 -21.04 0.35 4.74
C MET A 214 -19.91 0.82 5.68
N MET A 215 -20.25 1.52 6.79
CA MET A 215 -19.25 2.01 7.73
C MET A 215 -18.51 0.87 8.42
N THR A 216 -19.23 -0.17 8.85
CA THR A 216 -18.61 -1.36 9.42
C THR A 216 -17.64 -2.01 8.43
N ALA A 217 -18.03 -2.16 7.15
CA ALA A 217 -17.19 -2.74 6.13
C ALA A 217 -15.92 -1.92 5.84
N ILE A 218 -16.05 -0.57 5.77
CA ILE A 218 -14.88 0.33 5.56
C ILE A 218 -13.91 0.24 6.75
N VAL A 219 -14.41 0.22 7.98
CA VAL A 219 -13.58 0.06 9.17
C VAL A 219 -12.86 -1.30 9.16
N MET A 220 -13.59 -2.37 8.82
CA MET A 220 -13.03 -3.72 8.73
C MET A 220 -12.06 -3.88 7.55
N ALA A 221 -12.24 -3.18 6.45
CA ALA A 221 -11.27 -3.13 5.36
C ALA A 221 -9.94 -2.52 5.83
N GLY A 222 -10.00 -1.39 6.54
CA GLY A 222 -8.80 -0.70 7.05
C GLY A 222 -8.10 -1.46 8.17
N ARG A 223 -8.84 -2.14 9.06
CA ARG A 223 -8.28 -2.87 10.20
C ARG A 223 -7.94 -4.32 9.83
N THR A 224 -8.96 -5.09 9.47
CA THR A 224 -8.85 -6.54 9.31
C THR A 224 -8.35 -6.92 7.92
N GLY A 225 -8.83 -6.24 6.87
CA GLY A 225 -8.36 -6.45 5.49
C GLY A 225 -6.87 -6.15 5.34
N ALA A 226 -6.41 -5.02 5.91
CA ALA A 226 -5.00 -4.67 5.95
C ALA A 226 -4.16 -5.67 6.76
N ALA A 227 -4.66 -6.12 7.92
CA ALA A 227 -3.98 -7.11 8.75
C ALA A 227 -3.84 -8.46 8.02
N PHE A 228 -4.87 -8.93 7.31
CA PHE A 228 -4.79 -10.13 6.50
C PHE A 228 -3.77 -10.02 5.37
N ALA A 229 -3.74 -8.87 4.69
CA ALA A 229 -2.73 -8.63 3.65
C ALA A 229 -1.31 -8.60 4.21
N ALA A 230 -1.11 -7.99 5.37
CA ALA A 230 0.20 -7.94 6.03
C ALA A 230 0.65 -9.33 6.51
N GLN A 231 -0.25 -10.11 7.13
CA GLN A 231 0.05 -11.48 7.59
C GLN A 231 0.42 -12.38 6.42
N LEU A 232 -0.43 -12.45 5.38
CA LEU A 232 -0.17 -13.29 4.21
C LEU A 232 1.06 -12.79 3.42
N GLY A 233 1.24 -11.48 3.32
CA GLY A 233 2.43 -10.89 2.70
C GLY A 233 3.71 -11.24 3.44
N THR A 234 3.70 -11.29 4.77
CA THR A 234 4.84 -11.76 5.56
C THR A 234 5.11 -13.25 5.32
N MET A 235 4.07 -14.08 5.26
CA MET A 235 4.21 -15.51 4.92
C MET A 235 4.74 -15.72 3.50
N GLU A 236 4.40 -14.87 2.54
CA GLU A 236 4.94 -14.91 1.17
C GLU A 236 6.43 -14.50 1.15
N VAL A 237 6.81 -13.45 1.89
CA VAL A 237 8.22 -13.03 2.02
C VAL A 237 9.08 -14.12 2.66
N ASN A 238 8.54 -14.83 3.66
CA ASN A 238 9.22 -15.92 4.35
C ASN A 238 9.16 -17.28 3.61
N GLU A 239 8.55 -17.31 2.41
CA GLU A 239 8.35 -18.54 1.62
C GLU A 239 7.48 -19.62 2.30
N GLU A 240 6.72 -19.24 3.35
CA GLU A 240 5.85 -20.17 4.09
C GLU A 240 4.69 -20.67 3.20
N ILE A 241 4.17 -19.83 2.31
CA ILE A 241 3.11 -20.22 1.36
C ILE A 241 3.63 -21.23 0.34
N ASP A 242 4.86 -21.07 -0.12
CA ASP A 242 5.50 -22.04 -1.02
C ASP A 242 5.80 -23.36 -0.30
N ALA A 243 6.16 -23.31 0.98
CA ALA A 243 6.30 -24.52 1.81
C ALA A 243 4.96 -25.29 1.92
N LEU A 244 3.83 -24.61 2.13
CA LEU A 244 2.51 -25.24 2.15
C LEU A 244 2.19 -25.92 0.81
N LYS A 245 2.47 -25.27 -0.32
CA LYS A 245 2.27 -25.84 -1.66
C LYS A 245 3.12 -27.10 -1.87
N THR A 246 4.39 -27.09 -1.43
CA THR A 246 5.27 -28.26 -1.56
C THR A 246 4.82 -29.45 -0.70
N LEU A 247 4.17 -29.17 0.44
CA LEU A 247 3.53 -30.17 1.29
C LEU A 247 2.17 -30.68 0.74
N GLY A 248 1.72 -30.16 -0.42
CA GLY A 248 0.44 -30.53 -1.02
C GLY A 248 -0.78 -29.93 -0.29
N ILE A 249 -0.56 -28.89 0.54
CA ILE A 249 -1.62 -28.18 1.25
C ILE A 249 -2.04 -26.98 0.39
N SER A 250 -3.33 -26.90 0.07
CA SER A 250 -3.88 -25.76 -0.67
C SER A 250 -3.86 -24.48 0.21
N PRO A 251 -3.11 -23.42 -0.15
CA PRO A 251 -3.13 -22.17 0.61
C PRO A 251 -4.53 -21.55 0.64
N MET A 252 -5.33 -21.76 -0.40
CA MET A 252 -6.70 -21.28 -0.50
C MET A 252 -7.59 -21.89 0.59
N ASP A 253 -7.52 -23.23 0.76
CA ASP A 253 -8.33 -23.94 1.75
C ASP A 253 -7.83 -23.67 3.19
N PHE A 254 -6.50 -23.55 3.37
CA PHE A 254 -5.89 -23.48 4.69
C PHE A 254 -5.79 -22.04 5.23
N LEU A 255 -5.47 -21.05 4.39
CA LEU A 255 -5.24 -19.66 4.81
C LEU A 255 -6.42 -18.74 4.47
N VAL A 256 -6.91 -18.79 3.23
CA VAL A 256 -7.92 -17.83 2.74
C VAL A 256 -9.31 -18.16 3.27
N MET A 257 -9.70 -19.44 3.19
CA MET A 257 -11.05 -19.87 3.54
C MET A 257 -11.47 -19.55 4.98
N PRO A 258 -10.66 -19.82 6.02
CA PRO A 258 -11.04 -19.48 7.38
C PRO A 258 -11.16 -17.96 7.61
N ARG A 259 -10.35 -17.13 6.92
CA ARG A 259 -10.45 -15.68 6.96
C ARG A 259 -11.74 -15.17 6.32
N MET A 260 -12.12 -15.74 5.18
CA MET A 260 -13.40 -15.43 4.53
C MET A 260 -14.57 -15.78 5.43
N LEU A 261 -14.58 -16.99 6.00
CA LEU A 261 -15.65 -17.42 6.89
C LEU A 261 -15.80 -16.53 8.12
N ALA A 262 -14.68 -16.16 8.75
CA ALA A 262 -14.68 -15.27 9.90
C ALA A 262 -15.36 -13.94 9.57
N LEU A 263 -15.02 -13.31 8.43
CA LEU A 263 -15.61 -12.04 8.01
C LEU A 263 -17.07 -12.17 7.57
N ILE A 264 -17.41 -13.22 6.81
CA ILE A 264 -18.80 -13.49 6.39
C ILE A 264 -19.75 -13.66 7.59
N LEU A 265 -19.26 -14.28 8.66
CA LEU A 265 -20.05 -14.48 9.89
C LEU A 265 -20.07 -13.23 10.77
N MET A 266 -18.92 -12.56 10.92
CA MET A 266 -18.81 -11.47 11.89
C MET A 266 -19.33 -10.13 11.37
N LEU A 267 -19.21 -9.86 10.07
CA LEU A 267 -19.59 -8.56 9.51
C LEU A 267 -21.10 -8.26 9.64
N PRO A 268 -22.02 -9.20 9.37
CA PRO A 268 -23.46 -8.99 9.66
C PRO A 268 -23.76 -8.75 11.14
N LEU A 269 -23.07 -9.45 12.05
CA LEU A 269 -23.25 -9.24 13.49
C LEU A 269 -22.74 -7.86 13.93
N LEU A 270 -21.60 -7.44 13.40
CA LEU A 270 -21.05 -6.11 13.63
C LEU A 270 -21.91 -5.01 12.99
N CYS A 271 -22.60 -5.29 11.87
CA CYS A 271 -23.56 -4.39 11.25
C CYS A 271 -24.74 -4.12 12.18
N ILE A 272 -25.38 -5.17 12.73
CA ILE A 272 -26.46 -5.01 13.70
C ILE A 272 -26.01 -4.20 14.92
N TYR A 273 -24.81 -4.50 15.41
CA TYR A 273 -24.22 -3.74 16.52
C TYR A 273 -23.97 -2.27 16.14
N SER A 274 -23.48 -2.01 14.94
CA SER A 274 -23.27 -0.67 14.38
C SER A 274 -24.58 0.12 14.28
N ASP A 275 -25.66 -0.53 13.83
CA ASP A 275 -26.99 0.07 13.74
C ASP A 275 -27.47 0.52 15.11
N LEU A 276 -27.33 -0.34 16.13
CA LEU A 276 -27.69 0.00 17.51
C LEU A 276 -26.88 1.21 18.03
N MET A 277 -25.57 1.21 17.82
CA MET A 277 -24.70 2.31 18.26
C MET A 277 -25.00 3.61 17.49
N GLY A 278 -25.31 3.53 16.19
CA GLY A 278 -25.71 4.69 15.40
C GLY A 278 -27.05 5.29 15.82
N ILE A 279 -28.05 4.45 16.11
CA ILE A 279 -29.35 4.88 16.63
C ILE A 279 -29.18 5.54 18.00
N LEU A 280 -28.31 5.01 18.86
CA LEU A 280 -27.97 5.64 20.14
C LEU A 280 -27.33 7.02 19.94
N GLY A 281 -26.40 7.14 18.98
CA GLY A 281 -25.79 8.42 18.60
C GLY A 281 -26.82 9.43 18.13
N GLY A 282 -27.76 9.01 17.27
CA GLY A 282 -28.90 9.82 16.85
C GLY A 282 -29.81 10.24 17.99
N GLY A 283 -30.05 9.33 18.93
CA GLY A 283 -30.83 9.62 20.16
C GLY A 283 -30.20 10.69 21.02
N ILE A 284 -28.86 10.71 21.16
CA ILE A 284 -28.16 11.77 21.91
C ILE A 284 -28.47 13.15 21.34
N VAL A 285 -28.48 13.29 20.00
CA VAL A 285 -28.83 14.56 19.33
C VAL A 285 -30.33 14.85 19.43
N GLY A 286 -31.19 13.85 19.20
CA GLY A 286 -32.64 13.99 19.24
C GLY A 286 -33.14 14.46 20.62
N VAL A 287 -32.61 13.84 21.66
CA VAL A 287 -33.00 14.19 23.05
C VAL A 287 -32.25 15.43 23.52
N GLY A 288 -30.92 15.50 23.33
CA GLY A 288 -30.09 16.55 23.92
C GLY A 288 -30.20 17.89 23.22
N LEU A 289 -30.28 17.90 21.86
CA LEU A 289 -30.28 19.13 21.08
C LEU A 289 -31.68 19.55 20.61
N LEU A 290 -32.50 18.58 20.21
CA LEU A 290 -33.86 18.87 19.71
C LEU A 290 -34.95 18.89 20.81
N GLY A 291 -34.61 18.47 22.03
CA GLY A 291 -35.56 18.43 23.15
C GLY A 291 -36.66 17.40 22.99
N ILE A 292 -36.48 16.40 22.12
CA ILE A 292 -37.44 15.32 21.93
C ILE A 292 -37.40 14.41 23.16
N SER A 293 -38.59 14.06 23.73
CA SER A 293 -38.64 13.11 24.83
C SER A 293 -37.99 11.78 24.46
N PRO A 294 -37.14 11.15 25.30
CA PRO A 294 -36.52 9.86 25.01
C PRO A 294 -37.52 8.76 24.62
N ILE A 295 -38.66 8.76 25.29
CA ILE A 295 -39.75 7.78 25.03
C ILE A 295 -40.35 8.03 23.63
N HIS A 296 -40.48 9.28 23.23
CA HIS A 296 -41.06 9.65 21.95
C HIS A 296 -40.07 9.30 20.82
N PHE A 297 -38.78 9.62 20.97
CA PHE A 297 -37.73 9.21 20.03
C PHE A 297 -37.68 7.69 19.86
N PHE A 298 -37.73 6.92 20.98
CA PHE A 298 -37.71 5.46 20.93
C PHE A 298 -38.95 4.89 20.20
N ASN A 299 -40.14 5.41 20.52
CA ASN A 299 -41.36 4.93 19.87
C ASN A 299 -41.40 5.23 18.37
N GLU A 300 -40.93 6.39 17.94
CA GLU A 300 -40.84 6.75 16.54
C GLU A 300 -39.82 5.86 15.80
N THR A 301 -38.61 5.73 16.35
CA THR A 301 -37.62 4.80 15.81
C THR A 301 -38.16 3.38 15.68
N LYS A 302 -38.88 2.89 16.71
CA LYS A 302 -39.49 1.56 16.67
C LYS A 302 -40.61 1.43 15.63
N ALA A 303 -41.39 2.49 15.41
CA ALA A 303 -42.43 2.53 14.40
C ALA A 303 -41.88 2.52 12.98
N ALA A 304 -40.75 3.24 12.75
CA ALA A 304 -40.06 3.31 11.47
C ALA A 304 -39.32 2.02 11.11
N LEU A 305 -38.77 1.31 12.09
CA LEU A 305 -37.93 0.15 11.89
C LEU A 305 -38.76 -1.16 11.89
N ASN A 306 -38.96 -1.70 10.70
CA ASN A 306 -39.47 -3.05 10.50
C ASN A 306 -38.31 -4.02 10.20
N LEU A 307 -38.51 -5.32 10.44
CA LEU A 307 -37.52 -6.36 10.09
C LEU A 307 -37.05 -6.29 8.63
N MET A 308 -37.94 -5.86 7.72
CA MET A 308 -37.61 -5.67 6.30
C MET A 308 -36.60 -4.54 6.05
N GLN A 309 -36.46 -3.57 6.97
CA GLN A 309 -35.47 -2.51 6.83
C GLN A 309 -34.03 -2.97 7.14
N PHE A 310 -33.88 -4.00 7.99
CA PHE A 310 -32.57 -4.58 8.30
C PHE A 310 -32.06 -5.56 7.23
N LEU A 311 -32.98 -6.17 6.44
CA LEU A 311 -32.62 -7.19 5.47
C LEU A 311 -31.63 -6.71 4.40
N PRO A 312 -31.81 -5.53 3.75
CA PRO A 312 -30.84 -5.00 2.79
C PRO A 312 -29.46 -4.79 3.41
N GLY A 313 -29.38 -4.17 4.60
CA GLY A 313 -28.14 -3.96 5.32
C GLY A 313 -27.39 -5.25 5.65
N LEU A 314 -28.11 -6.27 6.11
CA LEU A 314 -27.52 -7.59 6.40
C LEU A 314 -27.00 -8.31 5.16
N ILE A 315 -27.74 -8.27 4.05
CA ILE A 315 -27.29 -8.87 2.77
C ILE A 315 -26.04 -8.13 2.29
N LYS A 316 -26.03 -6.79 2.33
CA LYS A 316 -24.87 -5.97 2.01
C LYS A 316 -23.67 -6.32 2.90
N ALA A 317 -23.88 -6.47 4.21
CA ALA A 317 -22.83 -6.83 5.16
C ALA A 317 -22.18 -8.18 4.81
N VAL A 318 -22.95 -9.20 4.42
CA VAL A 318 -22.41 -10.50 3.94
C VAL A 318 -21.53 -10.30 2.71
N VAL A 319 -22.03 -9.57 1.71
CA VAL A 319 -21.28 -9.32 0.46
C VAL A 319 -19.99 -8.53 0.75
N PHE A 320 -20.08 -7.51 1.59
CA PHE A 320 -18.90 -6.71 1.98
C PHE A 320 -17.88 -7.55 2.75
N GLY A 321 -18.34 -8.51 3.58
CA GLY A 321 -17.45 -9.47 4.24
C GLY A 321 -16.63 -10.28 3.26
N VAL A 322 -17.27 -10.76 2.20
CA VAL A 322 -16.57 -11.44 1.10
C VAL A 322 -15.57 -10.50 0.42
N MET A 323 -15.97 -9.26 0.09
CA MET A 323 -15.10 -8.29 -0.61
C MET A 323 -13.86 -7.92 0.22
N VAL A 324 -14.04 -7.67 1.52
CA VAL A 324 -12.92 -7.36 2.43
C VAL A 324 -11.95 -8.54 2.54
N ALA A 325 -12.48 -9.76 2.73
CA ALA A 325 -11.67 -10.96 2.85
C ALA A 325 -10.88 -11.26 1.56
N LEU A 326 -11.56 -11.22 0.41
CA LEU A 326 -10.93 -11.46 -0.89
C LEU A 326 -9.86 -10.43 -1.19
N SER A 327 -10.15 -9.14 -0.98
CA SER A 327 -9.19 -8.05 -1.24
C SER A 327 -7.95 -8.17 -0.35
N GLY A 328 -8.13 -8.42 0.96
CA GLY A 328 -7.04 -8.61 1.91
C GLY A 328 -6.17 -9.81 1.56
N CYS A 329 -6.79 -10.97 1.31
CA CYS A 329 -6.06 -12.19 0.98
C CYS A 329 -5.39 -12.12 -0.40
N LEU A 330 -6.06 -11.60 -1.42
CA LEU A 330 -5.50 -11.43 -2.76
C LEU A 330 -4.21 -10.59 -2.73
N ARG A 331 -4.30 -9.39 -2.13
CA ARG A 331 -3.15 -8.48 -2.09
C ARG A 331 -2.02 -9.01 -1.21
N GLY A 332 -2.34 -9.73 -0.14
CA GLY A 332 -1.34 -10.41 0.68
C GLY A 332 -0.59 -11.50 -0.09
N MET A 333 -1.30 -12.34 -0.84
CA MET A 333 -0.68 -13.40 -1.66
C MET A 333 0.05 -12.88 -2.91
N GLN A 334 -0.26 -11.66 -3.37
CA GLN A 334 0.46 -10.97 -4.45
C GLN A 334 1.66 -10.15 -3.94
N CYS A 335 1.99 -10.23 -2.65
CA CYS A 335 3.10 -9.47 -2.06
C CYS A 335 4.42 -9.84 -2.73
N LYS A 336 5.22 -8.84 -3.10
CA LYS A 336 6.58 -9.05 -3.60
C LYS A 336 7.49 -9.45 -2.45
N ARG A 337 8.54 -10.23 -2.72
CA ARG A 337 9.49 -10.77 -1.72
C ARG A 337 10.38 -9.70 -1.08
N SER A 338 9.79 -8.69 -0.46
CA SER A 338 10.52 -7.66 0.30
C SER A 338 9.70 -7.14 1.48
N ALA A 339 10.34 -6.76 2.57
CA ALA A 339 9.67 -6.22 3.75
C ALA A 339 8.88 -4.92 3.46
N SER A 340 9.36 -4.07 2.54
CA SER A 340 8.62 -2.87 2.13
C SER A 340 7.34 -3.20 1.37
N ALA A 341 7.33 -4.29 0.59
CA ALA A 341 6.17 -4.73 -0.18
C ALA A 341 5.00 -5.18 0.71
N VAL A 342 5.26 -5.63 1.95
CA VAL A 342 4.21 -5.98 2.92
C VAL A 342 3.36 -4.76 3.27
N GLY A 343 3.99 -3.60 3.52
CA GLY A 343 3.26 -2.34 3.75
C GLY A 343 2.47 -1.87 2.54
N GLU A 344 3.05 -2.00 1.34
CA GLU A 344 2.37 -1.66 0.07
C GLU A 344 1.16 -2.57 -0.17
N SER A 345 1.28 -3.88 0.09
CA SER A 345 0.19 -4.84 -0.08
C SER A 345 -0.97 -4.56 0.89
N ALA A 346 -0.67 -4.20 2.15
CA ALA A 346 -1.67 -3.81 3.14
C ALA A 346 -2.45 -2.56 2.69
N THR A 347 -1.75 -1.52 2.24
CA THR A 347 -2.39 -0.30 1.72
C THR A 347 -3.23 -0.59 0.47
N SER A 348 -2.70 -1.38 -0.47
CA SER A 348 -3.40 -1.78 -1.68
C SER A 348 -4.65 -2.61 -1.38
N ALA A 349 -4.61 -3.47 -0.35
CA ALA A 349 -5.76 -4.26 0.10
C ALA A 349 -6.91 -3.36 0.57
N VAL A 350 -6.60 -2.33 1.39
CA VAL A 350 -7.60 -1.37 1.87
C VAL A 350 -8.28 -0.64 0.72
N VAL A 351 -7.47 -0.09 -0.21
CA VAL A 351 -8.02 0.64 -1.37
C VAL A 351 -8.88 -0.28 -2.23
N THR A 352 -8.40 -1.50 -2.52
CA THR A 352 -9.15 -2.48 -3.32
C THR A 352 -10.47 -2.86 -2.63
N ALA A 353 -10.44 -3.09 -1.32
CA ALA A 353 -11.63 -3.44 -0.55
C ALA A 353 -12.66 -2.30 -0.55
N ILE A 354 -12.23 -1.05 -0.29
CA ILE A 354 -13.13 0.11 -0.26
C ILE A 354 -13.79 0.32 -1.63
N VAL A 355 -13.02 0.24 -2.72
CA VAL A 355 -13.58 0.37 -4.08
C VAL A 355 -14.58 -0.76 -4.35
N ALA A 356 -14.26 -2.00 -3.99
CA ALA A 356 -15.17 -3.14 -4.16
C ALA A 356 -16.46 -2.99 -3.32
N ILE A 357 -16.36 -2.50 -2.09
CA ILE A 357 -17.52 -2.21 -1.22
C ILE A 357 -18.41 -1.16 -1.88
N ILE A 358 -17.87 -0.01 -2.29
CA ILE A 358 -18.67 1.09 -2.87
C ILE A 358 -19.35 0.65 -4.17
N VAL A 359 -18.64 -0.06 -5.05
CA VAL A 359 -19.22 -0.58 -6.29
C VAL A 359 -20.33 -1.59 -6.01
N SER A 360 -20.08 -2.53 -5.09
CA SER A 360 -21.07 -3.53 -4.69
C SER A 360 -22.28 -2.89 -4.03
N ASP A 361 -22.09 -1.87 -3.20
CA ASP A 361 -23.15 -1.12 -2.54
C ASP A 361 -24.07 -0.46 -3.54
N ALA A 362 -23.49 0.28 -4.50
CA ALA A 362 -24.26 0.94 -5.56
C ALA A 362 -25.08 -0.06 -6.38
N LEU A 363 -24.49 -1.22 -6.74
CA LEU A 363 -25.19 -2.27 -7.48
C LEU A 363 -26.32 -2.91 -6.66
N LEU A 364 -26.07 -3.23 -5.39
CA LEU A 364 -27.07 -3.84 -4.52
C LEU A 364 -28.21 -2.87 -4.24
N THR A 365 -27.94 -1.59 -4.01
CA THR A 365 -28.96 -0.54 -3.82
C THR A 365 -29.88 -0.44 -5.04
N LEU A 366 -29.31 -0.43 -6.26
CA LEU A 366 -30.09 -0.44 -7.49
C LEU A 366 -30.95 -1.71 -7.64
N ILE A 367 -30.41 -2.87 -7.27
CA ILE A 367 -31.15 -4.15 -7.32
C ILE A 367 -32.30 -4.13 -6.31
N PHE A 368 -32.06 -3.69 -5.07
CA PHE A 368 -33.09 -3.63 -4.03
C PHE A 368 -34.22 -2.65 -4.41
N ASP A 369 -33.87 -1.48 -4.97
CA ASP A 369 -34.86 -0.52 -5.48
C ASP A 369 -35.73 -1.14 -6.56
N ARG A 370 -35.14 -1.92 -7.49
CA ARG A 370 -35.90 -2.60 -8.58
C ARG A 370 -36.80 -3.73 -8.08
N ILE A 371 -36.42 -4.39 -6.99
CA ILE A 371 -37.21 -5.48 -6.37
C ILE A 371 -38.29 -4.91 -5.43
N GLY A 372 -38.18 -3.65 -5.03
CA GLY A 372 -39.11 -2.98 -4.12
C GLY A 372 -38.87 -3.30 -2.63
N ILE A 373 -37.62 -3.55 -2.27
CA ILE A 373 -37.15 -3.84 -0.89
C ILE A 373 -36.44 -2.63 -0.30
#